data_6b88c4b4480dab326f421d3a1158be51
#
_entry.id   6b88c4b4480dab326f421d3a1158be51
#
_cell.length_a   1.000
_cell.length_b   1.000
_cell.length_c   1.000
_cell.angle_alpha   90.00
_cell.angle_beta   90.00
_cell.angle_gamma   90.00
#
_symmetry.space_group_name_H-M   'P 1'
#
loop_
_entity.id
_entity.type
_entity.pdbx_description
1 polymer ?
#
loop_
_entity_poly.entity_id
_entity_poly.type
_entity_poly.pdbx_seq_one_letter_code
_entity_poly.pdbx_strand_id
1 'polypeptide(L)'
;MRKLTVLLLLALGLPLAAQPELSHPQELPDAVPMGFATRTGSFQAGQGVPIDTLDIDDGRLLLVLKDDHTWYYIKNYDKLASDAVFSEAWNSSATDPYHVKLEDLPLRNTICLVDSASVFVSPNQTKVFSKFGYRHGRQHQGVDLPLKTGTPVYAAFDGRVRVSEYHSGYGNLIILRHENGLETFYGHLSQREVDVGDWVHAGDQIGLGGSTGRSTGPHLHFETRYKGYAFDPEWIADYETGKLRSNVFVLRRSYLSPTSRYVPESLDEEDDVYAADEKIVEEEQRKAAELAARRYYTVRSGDTLSTIAAKHGKSLRTIQQLNPGVNSNRLRIGQKIRVN
;
A
#
# COMPACT_ATOMS: atom_id res chain seq x y z
N MET A 1 -29.66 -3.23 20.57
CA MET A 1 -28.57 -2.25 20.64
C MET A 1 -28.09 -2.16 22.08
N ARG A 2 -27.09 -2.93 22.44
CA ARG A 2 -26.41 -2.81 23.73
C ARG A 2 -24.94 -2.51 23.42
N LYS A 3 -24.56 -1.24 23.62
CA LYS A 3 -23.17 -0.82 23.61
C LYS A 3 -22.50 -1.44 24.83
N LEU A 4 -21.57 -2.37 24.61
CA LEU A 4 -20.71 -2.88 25.68
C LEU A 4 -19.57 -1.87 25.84
N THR A 5 -19.72 -1.00 26.84
CA THR A 5 -18.63 -0.13 27.30
C THR A 5 -17.62 -1.03 28.01
N VAL A 6 -16.41 -1.08 27.50
CA VAL A 6 -15.29 -1.70 28.20
C VAL A 6 -15.06 -0.90 29.48
N LEU A 7 -15.50 -1.45 30.59
CA LEU A 7 -15.29 -0.91 31.91
C LEU A 7 -13.86 -1.23 32.32
N LEU A 8 -12.99 -0.23 32.30
CA LEU A 8 -11.67 -0.28 32.90
C LEU A 8 -11.89 -0.36 34.42
N LEU A 9 -11.88 -1.56 34.99
CA LEU A 9 -11.91 -1.76 36.44
C LEU A 9 -10.55 -1.35 37.02
N LEU A 10 -10.46 -0.11 37.45
CA LEU A 10 -9.50 0.32 38.44
C LEU A 10 -9.81 -0.39 39.77
N ALA A 11 -9.14 -1.49 40.02
CA ALA A 11 -9.18 -2.16 41.32
C ALA A 11 -8.38 -1.34 42.34
N LEU A 12 -9.11 -0.61 43.17
CA LEU A 12 -8.58 -0.02 44.40
C LEU A 12 -8.34 -1.15 45.43
N GLY A 13 -7.09 -1.34 45.78
CA GLY A 13 -6.71 -1.81 47.12
C GLY A 13 -6.75 -3.33 47.37
N LEU A 14 -5.91 -4.12 46.68
CA LEU A 14 -5.51 -5.42 47.22
C LEU A 14 -4.00 -5.46 47.40
N PRO A 15 -3.49 -6.15 48.45
CA PRO A 15 -2.08 -6.16 48.76
C PRO A 15 -1.24 -6.86 47.69
N LEU A 16 -0.04 -6.38 47.53
CA LEU A 16 1.00 -6.76 46.52
C LEU A 16 1.56 -8.17 46.77
N ALA A 17 0.70 -9.19 46.73
CA ALA A 17 1.13 -10.57 46.77
C ALA A 17 0.20 -11.39 45.85
N ALA A 18 0.75 -11.85 44.75
CA ALA A 18 0.19 -12.68 43.70
C ALA A 18 -0.48 -11.91 42.53
N GLN A 19 0.28 -11.09 41.82
CA GLN A 19 0.01 -10.94 40.40
C GLN A 19 0.67 -12.13 39.68
N PRO A 20 -0.05 -12.89 38.85
CA PRO A 20 0.62 -13.80 37.94
C PRO A 20 1.45 -12.93 37.00
N GLU A 21 2.75 -13.20 36.92
CA GLU A 21 3.61 -12.65 35.86
C GLU A 21 2.89 -12.89 34.54
N LEU A 22 2.60 -11.80 33.83
CA LEU A 22 2.26 -11.87 32.42
C LEU A 22 3.47 -12.51 31.75
N SER A 23 3.40 -13.82 31.55
CA SER A 23 4.38 -14.55 30.78
C SER A 23 4.54 -13.81 29.45
N HIS A 24 5.78 -13.47 29.12
CA HIS A 24 6.16 -12.95 27.80
C HIS A 24 5.42 -13.74 26.72
N PRO A 25 4.99 -13.10 25.61
CA PRO A 25 4.43 -13.83 24.49
C PRO A 25 5.39 -14.98 24.16
N GLN A 26 4.91 -16.21 24.31
CA GLN A 26 5.66 -17.38 23.90
C GLN A 26 6.00 -17.18 22.42
N GLU A 27 7.27 -17.38 22.09
CA GLU A 27 7.72 -17.48 20.71
C GLU A 27 6.73 -18.40 19.97
N LEU A 28 6.14 -17.85 18.91
CA LEU A 28 5.25 -18.61 18.04
C LEU A 28 6.02 -19.84 17.55
N PRO A 29 5.46 -21.04 17.62
CA PRO A 29 6.07 -22.20 17.03
C PRO A 29 6.27 -21.97 15.54
N ASP A 30 7.37 -22.49 15.00
CA ASP A 30 7.76 -22.40 13.60
C ASP A 30 6.54 -22.53 12.67
N ALA A 31 6.43 -21.60 11.73
CA ALA A 31 5.31 -21.45 10.83
C ALA A 31 4.89 -22.80 10.19
N VAL A 32 3.75 -23.31 10.61
CA VAL A 32 3.10 -24.42 9.93
C VAL A 32 2.30 -23.84 8.76
N PRO A 33 2.46 -24.33 7.52
CA PRO A 33 1.68 -23.81 6.40
C PRO A 33 0.19 -24.09 6.63
N MET A 34 -0.59 -23.04 6.73
CA MET A 34 -2.03 -23.11 6.88
C MET A 34 -2.69 -23.26 5.51
N GLY A 35 -3.16 -24.46 5.21
CA GLY A 35 -4.02 -24.70 4.07
C GLY A 35 -5.43 -24.17 4.32
N PHE A 36 -6.10 -23.77 3.24
CA PHE A 36 -7.45 -23.22 3.19
C PHE A 36 -8.45 -23.81 4.18
N ALA A 37 -9.29 -22.95 4.76
CA ALA A 37 -10.34 -23.28 5.74
C ALA A 37 -11.50 -24.15 5.24
N THR A 38 -11.35 -24.90 4.15
CA THR A 38 -12.25 -25.98 3.76
C THR A 38 -11.67 -27.37 4.04
N ARG A 39 -10.48 -27.45 4.63
CA ARG A 39 -9.96 -28.72 5.13
C ARG A 39 -10.28 -28.85 6.61
N THR A 40 -11.24 -29.71 6.93
CA THR A 40 -11.32 -30.48 8.17
C THR A 40 -10.02 -31.31 8.31
N GLY A 41 -8.91 -30.66 8.60
CA GLY A 41 -7.60 -31.23 8.83
C GLY A 41 -7.11 -30.77 10.18
N SER A 42 -6.94 -31.69 11.09
CA SER A 42 -6.45 -31.58 12.44
C SER A 42 -5.33 -30.56 12.61
N PHE A 43 -5.66 -29.42 13.19
CA PHE A 43 -4.70 -28.47 13.74
C PHE A 43 -4.04 -29.11 14.96
N GLN A 44 -2.78 -29.50 14.87
CA GLN A 44 -1.95 -29.85 16.01
C GLN A 44 -1.26 -28.59 16.57
N ALA A 45 -2.04 -27.69 17.14
CA ALA A 45 -1.54 -26.69 18.05
C ALA A 45 -2.47 -26.68 19.27
N GLY A 46 -2.05 -27.33 20.34
CA GLY A 46 -2.80 -27.49 21.58
C GLY A 46 -4.03 -28.41 21.44
N GLN A 47 -4.21 -29.35 22.36
CA GLN A 47 -5.30 -30.33 22.31
C GLN A 47 -6.70 -29.76 22.60
N GLY A 48 -6.80 -28.42 22.80
CA GLY A 48 -8.05 -27.77 23.17
C GLY A 48 -9.05 -27.68 22.02
N VAL A 49 -10.32 -27.95 22.30
CA VAL A 49 -11.44 -27.82 21.37
C VAL A 49 -12.00 -26.38 21.43
N PRO A 50 -12.30 -25.76 20.27
CA PRO A 50 -12.99 -24.47 20.26
C PRO A 50 -14.30 -24.51 21.04
N ILE A 51 -14.49 -23.57 21.96
CA ILE A 51 -15.71 -23.46 22.80
C ILE A 51 -16.48 -22.18 22.52
N ASP A 52 -15.83 -21.14 22.03
CA ASP A 52 -16.48 -19.85 21.75
C ASP A 52 -15.68 -19.08 20.69
N THR A 53 -16.35 -18.13 20.03
CA THR A 53 -15.75 -17.23 19.04
C THR A 53 -16.26 -15.80 19.27
N LEU A 54 -15.34 -14.87 19.46
CA LEU A 54 -15.64 -13.46 19.70
C LEU A 54 -15.21 -12.62 18.50
N ASP A 55 -16.09 -11.74 18.05
CA ASP A 55 -15.77 -10.72 17.08
C ASP A 55 -14.91 -9.64 17.72
N ILE A 56 -13.77 -9.34 17.13
CA ILE A 56 -12.87 -8.26 17.51
C ILE A 56 -12.48 -7.44 16.27
N ASP A 57 -11.88 -6.27 16.47
CA ASP A 57 -11.47 -5.37 15.40
C ASP A 57 -12.61 -5.10 14.39
N ASP A 58 -13.77 -4.64 14.91
CA ASP A 58 -14.97 -4.39 14.10
C ASP A 58 -15.41 -5.61 13.25
N GLY A 59 -15.11 -6.81 13.73
CA GLY A 59 -15.46 -8.08 13.10
C GLY A 59 -14.48 -8.54 12.01
N ARG A 60 -13.33 -7.90 11.86
CA ARG A 60 -12.27 -8.31 10.93
C ARG A 60 -11.48 -9.52 11.42
N LEU A 61 -11.37 -9.64 12.74
CA LEU A 61 -10.73 -10.76 13.40
C LEU A 61 -11.73 -11.49 14.28
N LEU A 62 -11.64 -12.80 14.30
CA LEU A 62 -12.38 -13.69 15.16
C LEU A 62 -11.39 -14.28 16.17
N LEU A 63 -11.61 -14.03 17.45
CA LEU A 63 -10.87 -14.66 18.53
C LEU A 63 -11.55 -15.98 18.89
N VAL A 64 -10.92 -17.10 18.63
CA VAL A 64 -11.42 -18.44 18.96
C VAL A 64 -10.84 -18.87 20.29
N LEU A 65 -11.71 -19.07 21.28
CA LEU A 65 -11.37 -19.59 22.61
C LEU A 65 -11.47 -21.10 22.60
N LYS A 66 -10.57 -21.78 23.34
CA LYS A 66 -10.56 -23.22 23.52
C LYS A 66 -10.83 -23.61 24.97
N ASP A 67 -11.25 -24.85 25.17
CA ASP A 67 -11.54 -25.44 26.50
C ASP A 67 -10.28 -25.60 27.39
N ASP A 68 -9.09 -25.59 26.81
CA ASP A 68 -7.80 -25.60 27.50
C ASP A 68 -7.31 -24.21 27.90
N HIS A 69 -8.16 -23.16 27.80
CA HIS A 69 -7.86 -21.75 28.06
C HIS A 69 -6.87 -21.11 27.08
N THR A 70 -6.52 -21.78 25.99
CA THR A 70 -5.76 -21.18 24.89
C THR A 70 -6.71 -20.50 23.91
N TRP A 71 -6.17 -19.66 23.06
CA TRP A 71 -6.92 -18.95 22.04
C TRP A 71 -6.06 -18.71 20.80
N TYR A 72 -6.71 -18.43 19.67
CA TYR A 72 -6.07 -18.01 18.43
C TYR A 72 -6.97 -17.07 17.64
N TYR A 73 -6.40 -16.35 16.70
CA TYR A 73 -7.15 -15.47 15.81
C TYR A 73 -7.39 -16.14 14.46
N ILE A 74 -8.55 -15.83 13.87
CA ILE A 74 -8.88 -16.14 12.48
C ILE A 74 -9.29 -14.84 11.82
N LYS A 75 -8.82 -14.58 10.60
CA LYS A 75 -9.29 -13.46 9.78
C LYS A 75 -10.68 -13.75 9.24
N ASN A 76 -11.59 -12.77 9.36
CA ASN A 76 -12.92 -12.84 8.77
C ASN A 76 -12.88 -12.31 7.33
N TYR A 77 -12.62 -13.19 6.39
CA TYR A 77 -12.46 -12.82 4.98
C TYR A 77 -13.72 -12.25 4.33
N ASP A 78 -14.93 -12.64 4.78
CA ASP A 78 -16.17 -12.04 4.29
C ASP A 78 -16.28 -10.57 4.69
N LYS A 79 -15.86 -10.26 5.91
CA LYS A 79 -15.80 -8.88 6.40
C LYS A 79 -14.72 -8.08 5.70
N LEU A 80 -13.52 -8.64 5.58
CA LEU A 80 -12.39 -8.02 4.87
C LEU A 80 -12.71 -7.75 3.40
N ALA A 81 -13.42 -8.66 2.72
CA ALA A 81 -13.80 -8.46 1.32
C ALA A 81 -14.66 -7.21 1.08
N SER A 82 -15.42 -6.76 2.10
CA SER A 82 -16.24 -5.55 2.06
C SER A 82 -15.48 -4.27 2.42
N ASP A 83 -14.25 -4.38 2.93
CA ASP A 83 -13.43 -3.21 3.29
C ASP A 83 -13.04 -2.39 2.06
N ALA A 84 -12.88 -1.08 2.28
CA ALA A 84 -12.52 -0.13 1.24
C ALA A 84 -11.24 -0.55 0.50
N VAL A 85 -10.25 -1.10 1.22
CA VAL A 85 -8.99 -1.57 0.63
C VAL A 85 -9.21 -2.65 -0.44
N PHE A 86 -10.22 -3.52 -0.28
CA PHE A 86 -10.54 -4.60 -1.23
C PHE A 86 -11.70 -4.29 -2.18
N SER A 87 -12.46 -3.22 -1.94
CA SER A 87 -13.61 -2.83 -2.77
C SER A 87 -13.33 -1.62 -3.65
N GLU A 88 -12.61 -0.60 -3.15
CA GLU A 88 -12.30 0.60 -3.91
C GLU A 88 -11.27 0.31 -5.01
N ALA A 89 -11.49 0.93 -6.17
CA ALA A 89 -10.62 0.76 -7.34
C ALA A 89 -10.32 -0.72 -7.64
N TRP A 90 -11.31 -1.62 -7.42
CA TRP A 90 -11.16 -3.02 -7.77
C TRP A 90 -11.36 -3.22 -9.27
N ASN A 91 -10.28 -3.58 -9.97
CA ASN A 91 -10.31 -3.91 -11.39
C ASN A 91 -9.44 -5.14 -11.63
N SER A 92 -10.05 -6.21 -12.12
CA SER A 92 -9.39 -7.51 -12.30
C SER A 92 -8.51 -7.63 -13.54
N SER A 93 -8.45 -6.57 -14.39
CA SER A 93 -7.66 -6.58 -15.62
C SER A 93 -6.62 -5.45 -15.67
N ALA A 94 -6.83 -4.35 -14.93
CA ALA A 94 -5.90 -3.22 -14.97
C ALA A 94 -4.70 -3.46 -14.04
N THR A 95 -3.50 -3.20 -14.53
CA THR A 95 -2.29 -3.19 -13.69
C THR A 95 -2.23 -1.98 -12.76
N ASP A 96 -2.86 -0.87 -13.14
CA ASP A 96 -3.08 0.31 -12.28
C ASP A 96 -4.56 0.73 -12.33
N PRO A 97 -5.37 0.35 -11.35
CA PRO A 97 -6.77 0.72 -11.27
C PRO A 97 -7.03 2.03 -10.52
N TYR A 98 -6.03 2.62 -9.89
CA TYR A 98 -6.25 3.70 -8.92
C TYR A 98 -6.37 5.07 -9.57
N HIS A 99 -5.61 5.34 -10.64
CA HIS A 99 -5.56 6.65 -11.33
C HIS A 99 -5.32 7.84 -10.39
N VAL A 100 -4.63 7.62 -9.27
CA VAL A 100 -4.27 8.64 -8.28
C VAL A 100 -3.02 9.36 -8.75
N LYS A 101 -2.98 10.69 -8.62
CA LYS A 101 -1.77 11.44 -8.90
C LYS A 101 -0.80 11.36 -7.72
N LEU A 102 0.50 11.40 -8.03
CA LEU A 102 1.54 11.31 -7.00
C LEU A 102 1.41 12.43 -5.94
N GLU A 103 1.07 13.66 -6.37
CA GLU A 103 0.87 14.79 -5.48
C GLU A 103 -0.31 14.66 -4.51
N ASP A 104 -1.29 13.79 -4.84
CA ASP A 104 -2.47 13.56 -4.00
C ASP A 104 -2.21 12.49 -2.92
N LEU A 105 -1.08 11.76 -3.01
CA LEU A 105 -0.69 10.81 -1.99
C LEU A 105 -0.11 11.52 -0.75
N PRO A 106 -0.29 10.96 0.45
CA PRO A 106 0.33 11.51 1.65
C PRO A 106 1.86 11.52 1.51
N LEU A 107 2.52 12.50 2.12
CA LEU A 107 3.98 12.59 2.11
C LEU A 107 4.64 11.37 2.73
N ARG A 108 4.01 10.82 3.76
CA ARG A 108 4.41 9.59 4.45
C ARG A 108 3.21 8.70 4.67
N ASN A 109 3.43 7.41 4.56
CA ASN A 109 2.47 6.39 4.94
C ASN A 109 3.19 5.28 5.70
N THR A 110 2.82 5.10 6.96
CA THR A 110 3.35 4.01 7.78
C THR A 110 2.59 2.74 7.45
N ILE A 111 3.27 1.77 6.90
CA ILE A 111 2.71 0.49 6.45
C ILE A 111 3.16 -0.60 7.40
N CYS A 112 2.22 -1.22 8.10
CA CYS A 112 2.46 -2.47 8.80
C CYS A 112 2.56 -3.59 7.75
N LEU A 113 3.74 -4.17 7.58
CA LEU A 113 3.97 -5.24 6.61
C LEU A 113 3.48 -6.58 7.17
N VAL A 114 3.79 -6.84 8.43
CA VAL A 114 3.36 -8.02 9.18
C VAL A 114 3.10 -7.65 10.63
N ASP A 115 2.14 -8.32 11.23
CA ASP A 115 1.73 -8.21 12.63
C ASP A 115 1.77 -9.58 13.33
N SER A 116 1.11 -9.70 14.47
CA SER A 116 1.02 -10.97 15.21
C SER A 116 0.17 -12.04 14.52
N ALA A 117 -0.64 -11.66 13.52
CA ALA A 117 -1.55 -12.57 12.81
C ALA A 117 -1.15 -12.78 11.34
N SER A 118 0.00 -12.27 10.91
CA SER A 118 0.47 -12.33 9.52
C SER A 118 1.97 -12.57 9.45
N VAL A 119 2.42 -13.14 8.34
CA VAL A 119 3.84 -13.45 8.10
C VAL A 119 4.24 -12.99 6.71
N PHE A 120 5.54 -12.92 6.48
CA PHE A 120 6.14 -12.76 5.16
C PHE A 120 6.81 -14.05 4.72
N VAL A 121 6.61 -14.41 3.46
CA VAL A 121 7.35 -15.51 2.81
C VAL A 121 7.95 -14.98 1.52
N SER A 122 9.25 -15.22 1.30
CA SER A 122 9.86 -14.83 0.03
C SER A 122 9.19 -15.55 -1.14
N PRO A 123 8.73 -14.85 -2.20
CA PRO A 123 8.02 -15.47 -3.32
C PRO A 123 8.90 -16.46 -4.10
N ASN A 124 10.20 -16.26 -4.06
CA ASN A 124 11.25 -17.16 -4.52
C ASN A 124 12.55 -16.77 -3.80
N GLN A 125 13.01 -17.59 -2.87
CA GLN A 125 14.20 -17.27 -2.07
C GLN A 125 15.47 -17.45 -2.89
N THR A 126 16.01 -16.34 -3.39
CA THR A 126 17.20 -16.29 -4.22
C THR A 126 17.78 -14.88 -4.26
N LYS A 127 19.03 -14.76 -4.68
CA LYS A 127 19.66 -13.46 -4.90
C LYS A 127 19.01 -12.71 -6.04
N VAL A 128 18.74 -11.41 -5.86
CA VAL A 128 18.24 -10.53 -6.92
C VAL A 128 19.25 -10.48 -8.06
N PHE A 129 18.81 -10.87 -9.25
CA PHE A 129 19.62 -10.83 -10.48
C PHE A 129 19.55 -9.46 -11.14
N SER A 130 18.41 -8.81 -11.12
CA SER A 130 18.17 -7.55 -11.76
C SER A 130 17.34 -6.64 -10.85
N LYS A 131 17.91 -5.51 -10.48
CA LYS A 131 17.39 -4.57 -9.48
C LYS A 131 16.31 -3.67 -10.05
N PHE A 132 15.50 -3.11 -9.16
CA PHE A 132 14.59 -2.00 -9.44
C PHE A 132 15.34 -0.76 -9.97
N GLY A 133 14.65 0.07 -10.76
CA GLY A 133 15.14 1.37 -11.15
C GLY A 133 15.37 1.54 -12.66
N TYR A 134 15.87 2.72 -13.04
CA TYR A 134 16.06 3.09 -14.44
C TYR A 134 17.29 2.41 -15.04
N ARG A 135 17.08 1.67 -16.13
CA ARG A 135 18.15 0.96 -16.85
C ARG A 135 17.84 0.81 -18.34
N HIS A 136 18.86 0.87 -19.17
CA HIS A 136 18.73 0.69 -20.64
C HIS A 136 17.59 1.52 -21.27
N GLY A 137 17.41 2.76 -20.81
CA GLY A 137 16.38 3.66 -21.33
C GLY A 137 14.95 3.36 -20.84
N ARG A 138 14.77 2.48 -19.86
CA ARG A 138 13.45 2.09 -19.31
C ARG A 138 13.49 1.96 -17.80
N GLN A 139 12.34 2.24 -17.16
CA GLN A 139 12.12 1.96 -15.75
C GLN A 139 11.84 0.47 -15.56
N HIS A 140 12.60 -0.19 -14.71
CA HIS A 140 12.30 -1.52 -14.17
C HIS A 140 11.52 -1.36 -12.89
N GLN A 141 10.26 -1.77 -12.89
CA GLN A 141 9.31 -1.50 -11.80
C GLN A 141 9.32 -2.54 -10.68
N GLY A 142 10.27 -3.47 -10.72
CA GLY A 142 10.42 -4.53 -9.73
C GLY A 142 11.83 -5.07 -9.66
N VAL A 143 11.96 -6.25 -9.12
CA VAL A 143 13.19 -7.04 -9.11
C VAL A 143 12.99 -8.33 -9.90
N ASP A 144 14.05 -8.83 -10.53
CA ASP A 144 14.04 -10.13 -11.19
C ASP A 144 14.75 -11.15 -10.32
N LEU A 145 14.01 -12.18 -9.94
CA LEU A 145 14.44 -13.29 -9.10
C LEU A 145 14.64 -14.54 -9.99
N PRO A 146 15.89 -14.99 -10.22
CA PRO A 146 16.16 -16.12 -11.11
C PRO A 146 15.53 -17.40 -10.55
N LEU A 147 14.93 -18.18 -11.46
CA LEU A 147 14.36 -19.48 -11.18
C LEU A 147 14.37 -20.35 -12.43
N LYS A 148 14.05 -21.62 -12.29
CA LYS A 148 13.80 -22.51 -13.42
C LYS A 148 12.31 -22.51 -13.78
N THR A 149 11.99 -22.72 -15.06
CA THR A 149 10.58 -22.94 -15.45
C THR A 149 10.00 -24.11 -14.67
N GLY A 150 8.80 -23.91 -14.11
CA GLY A 150 8.12 -24.88 -13.25
C GLY A 150 8.49 -24.80 -11.76
N THR A 151 9.41 -23.91 -11.36
CA THR A 151 9.67 -23.65 -9.92
C THR A 151 8.42 -23.06 -9.27
N PRO A 152 7.97 -23.55 -8.09
CA PRO A 152 6.87 -22.94 -7.35
C PRO A 152 7.14 -21.48 -7.02
N VAL A 153 6.10 -20.65 -7.12
CA VAL A 153 6.10 -19.23 -6.74
C VAL A 153 5.04 -19.05 -5.65
N TYR A 154 5.42 -18.39 -4.58
CA TYR A 154 4.62 -18.26 -3.38
C TYR A 154 4.10 -16.84 -3.17
N ALA A 155 2.92 -16.71 -2.54
CA ALA A 155 2.40 -15.42 -2.08
C ALA A 155 3.32 -14.83 -1.00
N ALA A 156 3.73 -13.56 -1.17
CA ALA A 156 4.65 -12.92 -0.23
C ALA A 156 3.97 -12.53 1.09
N PHE A 157 2.71 -12.19 1.04
CA PHE A 157 1.86 -11.79 2.18
C PHE A 157 0.46 -12.36 1.99
N ASP A 158 -0.32 -12.39 3.07
CA ASP A 158 -1.75 -12.66 2.99
C ASP A 158 -2.42 -11.60 2.09
N GLY A 159 -3.34 -12.04 1.24
CA GLY A 159 -4.01 -11.10 0.35
C GLY A 159 -5.12 -11.72 -0.48
N ARG A 160 -5.73 -10.89 -1.30
CA ARG A 160 -6.77 -11.30 -2.23
C ARG A 160 -6.27 -11.15 -3.66
N VAL A 161 -6.48 -12.16 -4.49
CA VAL A 161 -6.11 -12.15 -5.91
C VAL A 161 -6.96 -11.11 -6.63
N ARG A 162 -6.32 -10.02 -7.09
CA ARG A 162 -6.99 -8.98 -7.87
C ARG A 162 -6.91 -9.24 -9.37
N VAL A 163 -5.79 -9.72 -9.84
CA VAL A 163 -5.56 -10.07 -11.25
C VAL A 163 -4.97 -11.46 -11.35
N SER A 164 -5.48 -12.26 -12.27
CA SER A 164 -4.92 -13.56 -12.67
C SER A 164 -5.18 -13.75 -14.16
N GLU A 165 -4.35 -13.14 -15.02
CA GLU A 165 -4.54 -13.18 -16.46
C GLU A 165 -3.22 -13.08 -17.24
N TYR A 166 -3.29 -13.26 -18.57
CA TYR A 166 -2.14 -13.03 -19.44
C TYR A 166 -2.08 -11.56 -19.84
N HIS A 167 -0.93 -10.92 -19.60
CA HIS A 167 -0.65 -9.54 -19.97
C HIS A 167 0.53 -9.48 -20.95
N SER A 168 0.42 -8.68 -22.01
CA SER A 168 1.42 -8.64 -23.11
C SER A 168 2.85 -8.30 -22.66
N GLY A 169 3.01 -7.55 -21.57
CA GLY A 169 4.31 -7.22 -20.97
C GLY A 169 4.77 -8.27 -19.97
N TYR A 170 3.92 -8.53 -18.96
CA TYR A 170 4.21 -9.40 -17.82
C TYR A 170 4.06 -10.90 -18.11
N GLY A 171 3.47 -11.30 -19.24
CA GLY A 171 3.10 -12.70 -19.50
C GLY A 171 1.95 -13.14 -18.61
N ASN A 172 1.99 -14.37 -18.10
CA ASN A 172 1.09 -14.79 -17.06
C ASN A 172 1.40 -14.00 -15.79
N LEU A 173 0.39 -13.24 -15.34
CA LEU A 173 0.50 -12.26 -14.26
C LEU A 173 -0.50 -12.60 -13.15
N ILE A 174 -0.03 -12.57 -11.91
CA ILE A 174 -0.86 -12.53 -10.72
C ILE A 174 -0.57 -11.23 -9.99
N ILE A 175 -1.62 -10.55 -9.51
CA ILE A 175 -1.52 -9.39 -8.63
C ILE A 175 -2.33 -9.70 -7.37
N LEU A 176 -1.67 -9.64 -6.22
CA LEU A 176 -2.31 -9.75 -4.94
C LEU A 176 -2.48 -8.34 -4.34
N ARG A 177 -3.63 -8.08 -3.76
CA ARG A 177 -3.86 -6.90 -2.92
C ARG A 177 -3.87 -7.32 -1.46
N HIS A 178 -3.20 -6.54 -0.61
CA HIS A 178 -2.98 -6.80 0.81
C HIS A 178 -3.78 -5.84 1.69
N GLU A 179 -4.07 -6.23 2.93
CA GLU A 179 -4.85 -5.44 3.89
C GLU A 179 -4.23 -4.05 4.18
N ASN A 180 -2.91 -3.95 4.10
CA ASN A 180 -2.18 -2.69 4.29
C ASN A 180 -2.19 -1.76 3.06
N GLY A 181 -2.92 -2.13 1.99
CA GLY A 181 -3.05 -1.36 0.75
C GLY A 181 -1.90 -1.53 -0.24
N LEU A 182 -0.91 -2.36 0.07
CA LEU A 182 0.10 -2.76 -0.92
C LEU A 182 -0.49 -3.71 -1.95
N GLU A 183 0.15 -3.75 -3.11
CA GLU A 183 -0.04 -4.79 -4.12
C GLU A 183 1.31 -5.42 -4.46
N THR A 184 1.33 -6.74 -4.60
CA THR A 184 2.48 -7.49 -5.11
C THR A 184 2.16 -8.12 -6.46
N PHE A 185 3.12 -8.04 -7.37
CA PHE A 185 3.01 -8.51 -8.75
C PHE A 185 3.94 -9.69 -8.97
N TYR A 186 3.43 -10.70 -9.63
CA TYR A 186 4.14 -11.94 -9.95
C TYR A 186 4.05 -12.17 -11.46
N GLY A 187 5.08 -11.76 -12.18
CA GLY A 187 5.13 -11.79 -13.65
C GLY A 187 5.96 -12.93 -14.21
N HIS A 188 5.84 -13.13 -15.51
CA HIS A 188 6.53 -14.12 -16.34
C HIS A 188 6.28 -15.57 -15.98
N LEU A 189 5.18 -15.85 -15.26
CA LEU A 189 4.82 -17.20 -14.83
C LEU A 189 4.58 -18.12 -16.04
N SER A 190 4.92 -19.40 -15.89
CA SER A 190 4.50 -20.44 -16.86
C SER A 190 3.04 -20.84 -16.65
N GLN A 191 2.59 -20.86 -15.38
CA GLN A 191 1.24 -21.25 -14.99
C GLN A 191 0.78 -20.38 -13.81
N ARG A 192 -0.48 -20.01 -13.81
CA ARG A 192 -1.21 -19.39 -12.70
C ARG A 192 -2.06 -20.47 -12.05
N GLU A 193 -2.09 -20.52 -10.72
CA GLU A 193 -2.78 -21.57 -9.96
C GLU A 193 -3.85 -21.03 -9.02
N VAL A 194 -4.14 -19.72 -9.15
CA VAL A 194 -5.18 -19.02 -8.39
C VAL A 194 -6.04 -18.17 -9.31
N ASP A 195 -7.30 -17.99 -8.94
CA ASP A 195 -8.28 -17.20 -9.67
C ASP A 195 -8.57 -15.84 -9.02
N VAL A 196 -9.11 -14.92 -9.80
CA VAL A 196 -9.52 -13.59 -9.30
C VAL A 196 -10.56 -13.74 -8.20
N GLY A 197 -10.31 -13.10 -7.07
CA GLY A 197 -11.17 -13.12 -5.89
C GLY A 197 -10.74 -14.12 -4.82
N ASP A 198 -9.86 -15.07 -5.14
CA ASP A 198 -9.33 -16.00 -4.16
C ASP A 198 -8.56 -15.27 -3.05
N TRP A 199 -8.69 -15.76 -1.83
CA TRP A 199 -7.83 -15.41 -0.72
C TRP A 199 -6.65 -16.36 -0.65
N VAL A 200 -5.46 -15.81 -0.45
CA VAL A 200 -4.22 -16.56 -0.28
C VAL A 200 -3.50 -16.14 0.97
N HIS A 201 -2.82 -17.07 1.62
CA HIS A 201 -1.93 -16.81 2.74
C HIS A 201 -0.49 -16.68 2.27
N ALA A 202 0.32 -15.95 3.03
CA ALA A 202 1.76 -15.91 2.80
C ALA A 202 2.33 -17.36 2.79
N GLY A 203 3.05 -17.70 1.72
CA GLY A 203 3.57 -19.04 1.51
C GLY A 203 2.67 -20.00 0.73
N ASP A 204 1.44 -19.61 0.41
CA ASP A 204 0.63 -20.39 -0.53
C ASP A 204 1.26 -20.37 -1.92
N GLN A 205 1.33 -21.53 -2.57
CA GLN A 205 1.75 -21.61 -3.96
C GLN A 205 0.66 -21.00 -4.85
N ILE A 206 1.02 -19.96 -5.59
CA ILE A 206 0.08 -19.22 -6.45
C ILE A 206 0.33 -19.47 -7.93
N GLY A 207 1.48 -20.05 -8.28
CA GLY A 207 1.80 -20.36 -9.67
C GLY A 207 3.18 -20.96 -9.82
N LEU A 208 3.58 -21.15 -11.08
CA LEU A 208 4.88 -21.71 -11.46
C LEU A 208 5.67 -20.68 -12.24
N GLY A 209 6.95 -20.56 -11.91
CA GLY A 209 7.89 -19.69 -12.59
C GLY A 209 8.06 -20.05 -14.07
N GLY A 210 8.38 -19.06 -14.88
CA GLY A 210 8.49 -19.24 -16.32
C GLY A 210 9.26 -18.12 -17.01
N SER A 211 8.93 -17.89 -18.28
CA SER A 211 9.54 -16.87 -19.16
C SER A 211 8.49 -16.37 -20.16
N THR A 212 7.24 -16.18 -19.73
CA THR A 212 6.17 -15.70 -20.62
C THR A 212 6.16 -14.18 -20.72
N GLY A 213 5.48 -13.64 -21.75
CA GLY A 213 5.45 -12.20 -22.00
C GLY A 213 6.79 -11.65 -22.51
N ARG A 214 7.19 -10.47 -22.03
CA ARG A 214 8.44 -9.80 -22.43
C ARG A 214 9.61 -10.21 -21.54
N SER A 215 9.98 -11.45 -21.57
CA SER A 215 11.08 -12.05 -20.81
C SER A 215 12.18 -12.57 -21.71
N THR A 216 13.45 -12.49 -21.29
CA THR A 216 14.60 -13.00 -22.02
C THR A 216 15.09 -14.36 -21.52
N GLY A 217 14.51 -14.88 -20.45
CA GLY A 217 14.87 -16.15 -19.84
C GLY A 217 14.09 -16.39 -18.55
N PRO A 218 14.11 -17.60 -17.98
CA PRO A 218 13.30 -17.93 -16.84
C PRO A 218 13.68 -17.12 -15.59
N HIS A 219 12.72 -16.34 -15.07
CA HIS A 219 12.80 -15.59 -13.81
C HIS A 219 11.40 -15.22 -13.33
N LEU A 220 11.27 -14.92 -12.06
CA LEU A 220 10.12 -14.24 -11.50
C LEU A 220 10.38 -12.73 -11.53
N HIS A 221 9.55 -11.98 -12.23
CA HIS A 221 9.49 -10.53 -12.09
C HIS A 221 8.55 -10.19 -10.93
N PHE A 222 9.10 -9.59 -9.87
CA PHE A 222 8.37 -9.29 -8.63
C PHE A 222 8.36 -7.78 -8.37
N GLU A 223 7.16 -7.24 -8.13
CA GLU A 223 6.99 -5.82 -7.82
C GLU A 223 6.24 -5.62 -6.51
N THR A 224 6.52 -4.50 -5.85
CA THR A 224 5.73 -3.94 -4.75
C THR A 224 5.18 -2.59 -5.18
N ARG A 225 3.88 -2.40 -5.00
CA ARG A 225 3.20 -1.14 -5.37
C ARG A 225 2.32 -0.62 -4.25
N TYR A 226 2.19 0.70 -4.22
CA TYR A 226 1.22 1.41 -3.39
C TYR A 226 0.41 2.36 -4.27
N LYS A 227 -0.91 2.17 -4.32
CA LYS A 227 -1.83 2.98 -5.13
C LYS A 227 -1.37 3.14 -6.60
N GLY A 228 -0.87 2.06 -7.21
CA GLY A 228 -0.39 2.00 -8.58
C GLY A 228 1.10 2.30 -8.77
N TYR A 229 1.73 2.97 -7.82
CA TYR A 229 3.14 3.37 -7.89
C TYR A 229 4.05 2.27 -7.38
N ALA A 230 5.00 1.85 -8.24
CA ALA A 230 6.00 0.87 -7.88
C ALA A 230 7.14 1.50 -7.07
N PHE A 231 7.65 0.77 -6.09
CA PHE A 231 8.86 1.09 -5.34
C PHE A 231 9.74 -0.15 -5.21
N ASP A 232 11.01 0.04 -4.82
CA ASP A 232 11.98 -1.04 -4.79
C ASP A 232 11.61 -2.11 -3.75
N PRO A 233 11.34 -3.36 -4.18
CA PRO A 233 11.04 -4.45 -3.27
C PRO A 233 12.18 -4.78 -2.28
N GLU A 234 13.45 -4.48 -2.62
CA GLU A 234 14.59 -4.68 -1.72
C GLU A 234 14.55 -3.75 -0.50
N TRP A 235 13.71 -2.72 -0.48
CA TRP A 235 13.54 -1.88 0.71
C TRP A 235 12.76 -2.55 1.82
N ILE A 236 11.88 -3.48 1.49
CA ILE A 236 11.08 -4.18 2.49
C ILE A 236 11.63 -5.56 2.86
N ALA A 237 12.33 -6.23 1.94
CA ALA A 237 12.82 -7.59 2.18
C ALA A 237 14.18 -7.86 1.55
N ASP A 238 14.90 -8.78 2.14
CA ASP A 238 16.08 -9.42 1.58
C ASP A 238 15.67 -10.78 1.02
N TYR A 239 15.67 -10.89 -0.31
CA TYR A 239 15.20 -12.08 -1.02
C TYR A 239 16.21 -13.23 -0.99
N GLU A 240 17.50 -12.97 -0.72
CA GLU A 240 18.53 -14.02 -0.58
C GLU A 240 18.35 -14.74 0.77
N THR A 241 18.12 -14.00 1.83
CA THR A 241 17.87 -14.56 3.16
C THR A 241 16.41 -14.93 3.41
N GLY A 242 15.48 -14.41 2.59
CA GLY A 242 14.04 -14.63 2.73
C GLY A 242 13.41 -13.89 3.90
N LYS A 243 14.02 -12.80 4.39
CA LYS A 243 13.57 -12.08 5.59
C LYS A 243 13.12 -10.66 5.28
N LEU A 244 12.10 -10.19 6.00
CA LEU A 244 11.78 -8.75 6.05
C LEU A 244 12.92 -7.98 6.73
N ARG A 245 13.11 -6.74 6.30
CA ARG A 245 14.03 -5.80 6.97
C ARG A 245 13.42 -5.22 8.24
N SER A 246 12.10 -4.99 8.23
CA SER A 246 11.32 -4.51 9.37
C SER A 246 9.88 -4.97 9.22
N ASN A 247 9.15 -5.08 10.34
CA ASN A 247 7.72 -5.35 10.33
C ASN A 247 6.90 -4.11 9.94
N VAL A 248 7.49 -2.92 10.04
CA VAL A 248 6.87 -1.64 9.69
C VAL A 248 7.75 -0.93 8.67
N PHE A 249 7.13 -0.40 7.62
CA PHE A 249 7.81 0.35 6.58
C PHE A 249 7.20 1.75 6.44
N VAL A 250 8.03 2.79 6.51
CA VAL A 250 7.59 4.16 6.27
C VAL A 250 7.79 4.48 4.80
N LEU A 251 6.71 4.32 4.03
CA LEU A 251 6.68 4.67 2.63
C LEU A 251 6.56 6.18 2.46
N ARG A 252 7.52 6.81 1.80
CA ARG A 252 7.52 8.24 1.50
C ARG A 252 7.07 8.48 0.06
N ARG A 253 6.29 9.53 -0.17
CA ARG A 253 5.85 9.92 -1.52
C ARG A 253 7.03 10.13 -2.48
N SER A 254 8.16 10.64 -1.99
CA SER A 254 9.39 10.80 -2.77
C SER A 254 9.95 9.49 -3.32
N TYR A 255 9.72 8.36 -2.65
CA TYR A 255 10.17 7.04 -3.10
C TYR A 255 9.40 6.56 -4.34
N LEU A 256 8.16 7.01 -4.50
CA LEU A 256 7.27 6.62 -5.57
C LEU A 256 7.51 7.40 -6.88
N SER A 257 8.40 8.41 -6.85
CA SER A 257 8.76 9.16 -8.05
C SER A 257 9.58 8.30 -9.00
N PRO A 258 9.26 8.24 -10.31
CA PRO A 258 10.04 7.50 -11.30
C PRO A 258 11.50 7.94 -11.40
N THR A 259 11.82 9.14 -10.90
CA THR A 259 13.18 9.69 -10.88
C THR A 259 13.87 9.53 -9.54
N SER A 260 13.22 8.92 -8.57
CA SER A 260 13.80 8.69 -7.25
C SER A 260 15.03 7.81 -7.37
N ARG A 261 16.15 8.29 -6.83
CA ARG A 261 17.40 7.53 -6.67
C ARG A 261 17.65 7.14 -5.23
N TYR A 262 16.61 7.29 -4.40
CA TYR A 262 16.73 7.05 -2.98
C TYR A 262 16.98 5.57 -2.72
N VAL A 263 17.98 5.29 -1.90
CA VAL A 263 18.23 3.99 -1.27
C VAL A 263 18.05 4.24 0.22
N PRO A 264 17.20 3.53 0.95
CA PRO A 264 17.12 3.66 2.39
C PRO A 264 18.47 3.26 2.99
N GLU A 265 19.32 4.21 3.25
CA GLU A 265 20.52 4.01 4.07
C GLU A 265 20.12 4.29 5.50
N SER A 266 20.52 3.41 6.38
CA SER A 266 20.41 3.38 7.83
C SER A 266 19.48 4.42 8.53
N LEU A 267 18.87 3.99 9.60
CA LEU A 267 17.97 4.75 10.50
C LEU A 267 18.54 6.09 11.04
N ASP A 268 19.81 6.36 10.79
CA ASP A 268 20.53 7.54 11.30
C ASP A 268 20.28 8.83 10.49
N GLU A 269 19.64 8.74 9.31
CA GLU A 269 19.29 9.90 8.46
C GLU A 269 17.84 10.39 8.68
N GLU A 270 17.12 9.88 9.68
CA GLU A 270 15.72 10.23 9.90
C GLU A 270 15.51 11.73 10.14
N ASP A 271 16.38 12.39 10.90
CA ASP A 271 16.20 13.80 11.29
C ASP A 271 16.30 14.76 10.10
N ASP A 272 17.27 14.57 9.19
CA ASP A 272 17.43 15.43 8.00
C ASP A 272 16.27 15.26 7.01
N VAL A 273 15.72 14.06 6.95
CA VAL A 273 14.59 13.75 6.07
C VAL A 273 13.27 14.25 6.65
N TYR A 274 13.11 14.28 8.00
CA TYR A 274 11.97 14.92 8.65
C TYR A 274 11.93 16.42 8.33
N ALA A 275 13.05 17.11 8.45
CA ALA A 275 13.16 18.54 8.12
C ALA A 275 12.88 18.85 6.64
N ALA A 276 13.25 17.95 5.72
CA ALA A 276 12.95 18.10 4.31
C ALA A 276 11.45 17.93 4.00
N ASP A 277 10.79 16.96 4.63
CA ASP A 277 9.36 16.74 4.47
C ASP A 277 8.54 17.89 5.07
N GLU A 278 8.93 18.46 6.22
CA GLU A 278 8.27 19.64 6.81
C GLU A 278 8.29 20.82 5.85
N LYS A 279 9.42 21.12 5.22
CA LYS A 279 9.52 22.17 4.21
C LYS A 279 8.60 21.95 3.01
N ILE A 280 8.42 20.68 2.58
CA ILE A 280 7.49 20.33 1.50
C ILE A 280 6.05 20.59 1.95
N VAL A 281 5.68 20.20 3.18
CA VAL A 281 4.34 20.47 3.75
C VAL A 281 4.08 21.98 3.82
N GLU A 282 5.02 22.75 4.35
CA GLU A 282 4.89 24.21 4.44
C GLU A 282 4.72 24.86 3.06
N GLU A 283 5.52 24.40 2.08
CA GLU A 283 5.41 24.91 0.71
C GLU A 283 4.06 24.54 0.06
N GLU A 284 3.58 23.33 0.25
CA GLU A 284 2.27 22.88 -0.26
C GLU A 284 1.13 23.63 0.42
N GLN A 285 1.17 23.83 1.73
CA GLN A 285 0.20 24.63 2.46
C GLN A 285 0.21 26.09 2.00
N ARG A 286 1.38 26.67 1.77
CA ARG A 286 1.51 28.02 1.22
C ARG A 286 0.91 28.11 -0.18
N LYS A 287 1.19 27.15 -1.08
CA LYS A 287 0.62 27.10 -2.43
C LYS A 287 -0.90 26.93 -2.39
N ALA A 288 -1.39 26.05 -1.50
CA ALA A 288 -2.83 25.86 -1.31
C ALA A 288 -3.52 27.11 -0.79
N ALA A 289 -2.93 27.78 0.21
CA ALA A 289 -3.43 29.03 0.75
C ALA A 289 -3.43 30.15 -0.32
N GLU A 290 -2.37 30.23 -1.13
CA GLU A 290 -2.30 31.17 -2.25
C GLU A 290 -3.39 30.86 -3.29
N LEU A 291 -3.60 29.60 -3.62
CA LEU A 291 -4.65 29.17 -4.56
C LEU A 291 -6.05 29.50 -4.02
N ALA A 292 -6.29 29.21 -2.73
CA ALA A 292 -7.56 29.50 -2.06
C ALA A 292 -7.83 31.02 -1.97
N ALA A 293 -6.77 31.82 -1.82
CA ALA A 293 -6.87 33.29 -1.79
C ALA A 293 -7.13 33.91 -3.16
N ARG A 294 -6.97 33.17 -4.27
CA ARG A 294 -7.17 33.69 -5.63
C ARG A 294 -8.61 34.10 -5.86
N ARG A 295 -8.80 35.37 -6.17
CA ARG A 295 -10.12 35.92 -6.52
C ARG A 295 -10.19 36.18 -8.02
N TYR A 296 -11.31 35.81 -8.63
CA TYR A 296 -11.56 36.01 -10.06
C TYR A 296 -12.76 36.91 -10.28
N TYR A 297 -12.62 37.79 -11.23
CA TYR A 297 -13.72 38.59 -11.78
C TYR A 297 -14.17 38.00 -13.10
N THR A 298 -15.47 37.87 -13.32
CA THR A 298 -16.03 37.44 -14.61
C THR A 298 -16.31 38.64 -15.48
N VAL A 299 -15.67 38.68 -16.66
CA VAL A 299 -15.79 39.81 -17.62
C VAL A 299 -17.24 39.94 -18.09
N ARG A 300 -17.74 41.17 -18.04
CA ARG A 300 -19.06 41.58 -18.51
C ARG A 300 -18.94 42.42 -19.77
N SER A 301 -20.08 42.66 -20.46
CA SER A 301 -20.11 43.58 -21.62
C SER A 301 -19.62 44.98 -21.26
N GLY A 302 -18.71 45.53 -22.06
CA GLY A 302 -18.10 46.86 -21.83
C GLY A 302 -16.88 46.85 -20.91
N ASP A 303 -16.51 45.71 -20.30
CA ASP A 303 -15.31 45.68 -19.45
C ASP A 303 -14.02 45.72 -20.29
N THR A 304 -13.04 46.43 -19.75
CA THR A 304 -11.65 46.40 -20.20
C THR A 304 -10.75 45.98 -19.02
N LEU A 305 -9.51 45.55 -19.26
CA LEU A 305 -8.60 45.29 -18.15
C LEU A 305 -8.34 46.48 -17.25
N SER A 306 -8.37 47.69 -17.82
CA SER A 306 -8.22 48.94 -17.05
C SER A 306 -9.41 49.19 -16.14
N THR A 307 -10.65 49.00 -16.64
CA THR A 307 -11.87 49.15 -15.81
C THR A 307 -11.96 48.10 -14.73
N ILE A 308 -11.57 46.86 -15.02
CA ILE A 308 -11.51 45.77 -14.05
C ILE A 308 -10.44 46.08 -12.97
N ALA A 309 -9.26 46.55 -13.38
CA ALA A 309 -8.19 46.98 -12.46
C ALA A 309 -8.66 48.07 -11.50
N ALA A 310 -9.24 49.13 -12.02
CA ALA A 310 -9.78 50.23 -11.22
C ALA A 310 -10.85 49.77 -10.25
N LYS A 311 -11.79 48.90 -10.70
CA LYS A 311 -12.86 48.31 -9.89
C LYS A 311 -12.36 47.53 -8.70
N HIS A 312 -11.19 46.93 -8.81
CA HIS A 312 -10.55 46.10 -7.76
C HIS A 312 -9.38 46.80 -7.06
N GLY A 313 -9.22 48.11 -7.26
CA GLY A 313 -8.17 48.92 -6.61
C GLY A 313 -6.74 48.51 -6.98
N LYS A 314 -6.56 47.97 -8.21
CA LYS A 314 -5.27 47.47 -8.72
C LYS A 314 -4.81 48.33 -9.91
N SER A 315 -3.50 48.30 -10.17
CA SER A 315 -2.99 48.88 -11.42
C SER A 315 -3.24 47.92 -12.59
N LEU A 316 -3.35 48.46 -13.81
CA LEU A 316 -3.44 47.66 -15.02
C LEU A 316 -2.26 46.68 -15.13
N ARG A 317 -1.06 47.13 -14.80
CA ARG A 317 0.17 46.34 -14.78
C ARG A 317 0.04 45.12 -13.85
N THR A 318 -0.52 45.33 -12.65
CA THR A 318 -0.75 44.22 -11.69
C THR A 318 -1.73 43.20 -12.25
N ILE A 319 -2.86 43.65 -12.83
CA ILE A 319 -3.83 42.72 -13.43
C ILE A 319 -3.22 41.94 -14.62
N GLN A 320 -2.38 42.59 -15.44
CA GLN A 320 -1.67 41.90 -16.53
C GLN A 320 -0.69 40.86 -16.00
N GLN A 321 0.07 41.16 -14.95
CA GLN A 321 0.97 40.20 -14.30
C GLN A 321 0.25 39.01 -13.68
N LEU A 322 -0.92 39.23 -13.09
CA LEU A 322 -1.75 38.17 -12.54
C LEU A 322 -2.38 37.27 -13.61
N ASN A 323 -2.43 37.73 -14.86
CA ASN A 323 -3.08 37.05 -15.98
C ASN A 323 -2.14 36.98 -17.22
N PRO A 324 -0.99 36.30 -17.11
CA PRO A 324 -0.10 36.15 -18.24
C PRO A 324 -0.84 35.42 -19.38
N GLY A 325 -0.80 36.00 -20.57
CA GLY A 325 -1.49 35.42 -21.75
C GLY A 325 -2.91 35.96 -22.01
N VAL A 326 -3.46 36.79 -21.14
CA VAL A 326 -4.72 37.49 -21.44
C VAL A 326 -4.44 38.70 -22.36
N ASN A 327 -5.07 38.65 -23.56
CA ASN A 327 -4.97 39.78 -24.47
C ASN A 327 -5.86 40.92 -23.97
N SER A 328 -5.22 42.04 -23.57
CA SER A 328 -5.90 43.25 -23.03
C SER A 328 -6.91 43.86 -23.99
N ASN A 329 -6.74 43.68 -25.31
CA ASN A 329 -7.58 44.25 -26.36
C ASN A 329 -8.70 43.27 -26.81
N ARG A 330 -8.74 42.05 -26.27
CA ARG A 330 -9.70 41.02 -26.70
C ARG A 330 -10.22 40.22 -25.49
N LEU A 331 -10.88 40.90 -24.56
CA LEU A 331 -11.62 40.20 -23.49
C LEU A 331 -12.89 39.58 -24.04
N ARG A 332 -13.21 38.38 -23.56
CA ARG A 332 -14.47 37.71 -23.88
C ARG A 332 -15.42 37.81 -22.70
N ILE A 333 -16.70 38.07 -22.97
CA ILE A 333 -17.74 38.05 -21.93
C ILE A 333 -17.74 36.64 -21.31
N GLY A 334 -17.76 36.52 -20.00
CA GLY A 334 -17.66 35.26 -19.25
C GLY A 334 -16.24 34.84 -18.93
N GLN A 335 -15.20 35.44 -19.51
CA GLN A 335 -13.81 35.16 -19.21
C GLN A 335 -13.51 35.51 -17.74
N LYS A 336 -12.77 34.60 -17.04
CA LYS A 336 -12.32 34.83 -15.66
C LYS A 336 -10.98 35.55 -15.67
N ILE A 337 -10.91 36.70 -14.99
CA ILE A 337 -9.70 37.50 -14.79
C ILE A 337 -9.33 37.43 -13.31
N ARG A 338 -8.12 36.98 -13.02
CA ARG A 338 -7.58 37.00 -11.65
C ARG A 338 -7.36 38.44 -11.19
N VAL A 339 -7.87 38.78 -10.00
CA VAL A 339 -7.86 40.18 -9.49
C VAL A 339 -7.08 40.35 -8.18
N ASN A 340 -6.55 39.25 -7.62
CA ASN A 340 -5.58 39.28 -6.52
C ASN A 340 -4.62 38.10 -6.61
#